data_9ce71e573742ffdf05f655f22eb48432
#
_entry.id   9ce71e573742ffdf05f655f22eb48432
#
_cell.length_a   1.000
_cell.length_b   1.000
_cell.length_c   1.000
_cell.angle_alpha   90.00
_cell.angle_beta   90.00
_cell.angle_gamma   90.00
#
_symmetry.space_group_name_H-M   'P 1'
#
loop_
_entity.id
_entity.type
_entity.pdbx_description
1 polymer ?
#
loop_
_entity_poly.entity_id
_entity_poly.type
_entity_poly.pdbx_seq_one_letter_code
_entity_poly.pdbx_strand_id
1 'polypeptide(L)'
;TKNEIRKNLILKRNQLSKETVQKNSNYIMEKLHPYVREAENIMIFMNMGNEVEITRLITLYPDKKFYIPKTLSDRNMKINLYDENELILHKFGYYESSSDIFYDEKILDLIIVPAVAFDYTKNRIGFGGGYYDTFLSRILLNDQNNGKNRNKPMIIGVCYDFQLIDYIPSEVH
;
A
#
# COMPACT_ATOMS: atom_id res chain seq x y z
N THR A 1 13.39 -18.50 -5.77
CA THR A 1 12.03 -18.24 -6.29
C THR A 1 11.34 -17.14 -5.49
N LYS A 2 10.34 -16.54 -6.08
CA LYS A 2 9.53 -15.52 -5.39
C LYS A 2 8.90 -16.07 -4.11
N ASN A 3 8.44 -17.30 -4.11
CA ASN A 3 7.83 -17.92 -2.95
C ASN A 3 8.83 -18.10 -1.80
N GLU A 4 10.06 -18.47 -2.09
CA GLU A 4 11.12 -18.60 -1.09
C GLU A 4 11.47 -17.24 -0.49
N ILE A 5 11.65 -16.22 -1.31
CA ILE A 5 11.91 -14.84 -0.88
C ILE A 5 10.77 -14.35 0.01
N ARG A 6 9.54 -14.52 -0.44
CA ARG A 6 8.35 -14.13 0.32
C ARG A 6 8.31 -14.78 1.69
N LYS A 7 8.49 -16.08 1.74
CA LYS A 7 8.45 -16.86 2.98
C LYS A 7 9.53 -16.40 3.96
N ASN A 8 10.76 -16.24 3.49
CA ASN A 8 11.88 -15.84 4.32
C ASN A 8 11.72 -14.42 4.88
N LEU A 9 11.25 -13.49 4.06
CA LEU A 9 11.08 -12.10 4.50
C LEU A 9 9.89 -11.94 5.44
N ILE A 10 8.81 -12.68 5.24
CA ILE A 10 7.68 -12.69 6.18
C ILE A 10 8.12 -13.22 7.54
N LEU A 11 8.87 -14.32 7.57
CA LEU A 11 9.41 -14.86 8.83
C LEU A 11 10.28 -13.83 9.54
N LYS A 12 11.16 -13.17 8.81
CA LYS A 12 12.04 -12.15 9.37
C LYS A 12 11.25 -10.96 9.92
N ARG A 13 10.23 -10.52 9.18
CA ARG A 13 9.36 -9.43 9.62
C ARG A 13 8.58 -9.79 10.88
N ASN A 14 8.10 -11.03 10.98
CA ASN A 14 7.34 -11.51 12.14
C ASN A 14 8.19 -11.55 13.42
N GLN A 15 9.51 -11.55 13.30
CA GLN A 15 10.43 -11.53 14.43
C GLN A 15 10.70 -10.13 14.99
N LEU A 16 10.24 -9.08 14.30
CA LEU A 16 10.44 -7.72 14.76
C LEU A 16 9.63 -7.45 16.03
N SER A 17 10.24 -6.73 16.97
CA SER A 17 9.53 -6.25 18.16
C SER A 17 8.57 -5.12 17.80
N LYS A 18 7.56 -4.90 18.63
CA LYS A 18 6.64 -3.77 18.47
C LYS A 18 7.36 -2.43 18.49
N GLU A 19 8.40 -2.32 19.33
CA GLU A 19 9.22 -1.11 19.42
C GLU A 19 9.96 -0.82 18.12
N THR A 20 10.55 -1.86 17.51
CA THR A 20 11.24 -1.75 16.23
C THR A 20 10.28 -1.36 15.11
N VAL A 21 9.11 -2.00 15.06
CA VAL A 21 8.07 -1.68 14.07
C VAL A 21 7.67 -0.21 14.19
N GLN A 22 7.41 0.26 15.41
CA GLN A 22 6.97 1.64 15.64
C GLN A 22 8.07 2.64 15.30
N LYS A 23 9.30 2.38 15.73
CA LYS A 23 10.45 3.26 15.46
C LYS A 23 10.69 3.41 13.95
N ASN A 24 10.73 2.29 13.24
CA ASN A 24 10.97 2.29 11.80
C ASN A 24 9.79 2.89 11.03
N SER A 25 8.57 2.62 11.48
CA SER A 25 7.38 3.21 10.87
C SER A 25 7.35 4.72 11.03
N ASN A 26 7.72 5.24 12.19
CA ASN A 26 7.83 6.69 12.42
C ASN A 26 8.87 7.32 11.49
N TYR A 27 10.00 6.67 11.31
CA TYR A 27 11.05 7.13 10.41
C TYR A 27 10.57 7.18 8.95
N ILE A 28 9.85 6.15 8.54
CA ILE A 28 9.25 6.09 7.19
C ILE A 28 8.21 7.21 7.02
N MET A 29 7.35 7.42 8.01
CA MET A 29 6.35 8.51 7.96
C MET A 29 7.00 9.88 7.85
N GLU A 30 8.12 10.12 8.52
CA GLU A 30 8.87 11.37 8.37
C GLU A 30 9.27 11.62 6.92
N LYS A 31 9.74 10.57 6.25
CA LYS A 31 10.11 10.67 4.83
C LYS A 31 8.91 10.88 3.92
N LEU A 32 7.74 10.44 4.33
CA LEU A 32 6.51 10.61 3.55
C LEU A 32 5.89 12.01 3.67
N HIS A 33 6.19 12.75 4.72
CA HIS A 33 5.56 14.05 4.98
C HIS A 33 5.59 15.03 3.79
N PRO A 34 6.70 15.22 3.06
CA PRO A 34 6.70 16.14 1.92
C PRO A 34 5.68 15.77 0.85
N TYR A 35 5.51 14.49 0.60
CA TYR A 35 4.58 13.98 -0.42
C TYR A 35 3.13 14.06 0.04
N VAL A 36 2.88 13.77 1.30
CA VAL A 36 1.53 13.85 1.88
C VAL A 36 1.06 15.31 1.90
N ARG A 37 1.94 16.24 2.25
CA ARG A 37 1.57 17.66 2.30
C ARG A 37 1.07 18.19 0.96
N GLU A 38 1.61 17.72 -0.15
CA GLU A 38 1.24 18.21 -1.47
C GLU A 38 0.02 17.48 -2.06
N ALA A 39 -0.39 16.38 -1.48
CA ALA A 39 -1.52 15.59 -1.95
C ALA A 39 -2.81 15.96 -1.21
N GLU A 40 -3.94 15.78 -1.87
CA GLU A 40 -5.27 15.94 -1.28
C GLU A 40 -5.96 14.60 -1.06
N ASN A 41 -5.90 13.71 -2.03
CA ASN A 41 -6.54 12.40 -2.01
C ASN A 41 -5.47 11.31 -1.97
N ILE A 42 -5.37 10.60 -0.86
CA ILE A 42 -4.26 9.72 -0.55
C ILE A 42 -4.78 8.31 -0.25
N MET A 43 -4.27 7.33 -0.99
CA MET A 43 -4.51 5.93 -0.64
C MET A 43 -3.40 5.43 0.25
N ILE A 44 -3.79 4.85 1.38
CA ILE A 44 -2.89 4.16 2.31
C ILE A 44 -3.33 2.71 2.44
N PHE A 45 -2.54 1.93 3.14
CA PHE A 45 -2.92 0.56 3.50
C PHE A 45 -3.09 0.43 5.01
N MET A 46 -3.93 -0.52 5.41
CA MET A 46 -4.10 -0.91 6.81
C MET A 46 -3.11 -2.02 7.10
N ASN A 47 -2.13 -1.74 7.96
CA ASN A 47 -1.06 -2.68 8.24
C ASN A 47 -1.56 -4.01 8.81
N MET A 48 -0.99 -5.09 8.35
CA MET A 48 -1.26 -6.44 8.82
C MET A 48 -0.03 -6.95 9.57
N GLY A 49 -0.23 -7.40 10.82
CA GLY A 49 0.88 -7.89 11.65
C GLY A 49 1.97 -6.83 11.79
N ASN A 50 3.21 -7.21 11.49
CA ASN A 50 4.39 -6.35 11.60
C ASN A 50 4.68 -5.51 10.35
N GLU A 51 3.74 -5.34 9.46
CA GLU A 51 3.91 -4.39 8.35
C GLU A 51 4.19 -2.98 8.86
N VAL A 52 4.84 -2.18 8.03
CA VAL A 52 5.01 -0.74 8.30
C VAL A 52 3.66 -0.12 8.65
N GLU A 53 3.62 0.63 9.73
CA GLU A 53 2.39 1.28 10.21
C GLU A 53 2.38 2.75 9.83
N ILE A 54 1.52 3.12 8.90
CA ILE A 54 1.41 4.52 8.44
C ILE A 54 0.04 5.14 8.71
N THR A 55 -0.84 4.44 9.42
CA THR A 55 -2.20 4.91 9.70
C THR A 55 -2.25 6.20 10.52
N ARG A 56 -1.19 6.52 11.27
CA ARG A 56 -1.09 7.79 11.99
C ARG A 56 -1.09 9.02 11.09
N LEU A 57 -0.78 8.85 9.81
CA LEU A 57 -0.88 9.95 8.85
C LEU A 57 -2.29 10.54 8.80
N ILE A 58 -3.31 9.70 9.03
CA ILE A 58 -4.71 10.11 9.02
C ILE A 58 -4.97 11.17 10.10
N THR A 59 -4.48 10.93 11.32
CA THR A 59 -4.61 11.88 12.43
C THR A 59 -3.71 13.10 12.29
N LEU A 60 -2.54 12.93 11.70
CA LEU A 60 -1.59 14.03 11.48
C LEU A 60 -2.04 15.01 10.40
N TYR A 61 -2.87 14.56 9.46
CA TYR A 61 -3.35 15.35 8.34
C TYR A 61 -4.89 15.29 8.24
N PRO A 62 -5.61 15.84 9.22
CA PRO A 62 -7.08 15.74 9.29
C PRO A 62 -7.78 16.49 8.15
N ASP A 63 -7.10 17.38 7.47
CA ASP A 63 -7.60 18.13 6.31
C ASP A 63 -7.47 17.38 4.98
N LYS A 64 -6.75 16.26 4.96
CA LYS A 64 -6.58 15.43 3.77
C LYS A 64 -7.62 14.32 3.73
N LYS A 65 -7.87 13.79 2.55
CA LYS A 65 -8.78 12.66 2.36
C LYS A 65 -7.97 11.38 2.18
N PHE A 66 -8.20 10.44 3.07
CA PHE A 66 -7.51 9.14 3.06
C PHE A 66 -8.47 8.05 2.63
N TYR A 67 -7.99 7.17 1.78
CA TYR A 67 -8.73 6.04 1.25
C TYR A 67 -7.98 4.76 1.57
N ILE A 68 -8.74 3.70 1.83
CA ILE A 68 -8.19 2.39 2.15
C ILE A 68 -8.72 1.33 1.18
N PRO A 69 -7.94 0.28 0.91
CA PRO A 69 -8.36 -0.73 -0.05
C PRO A 69 -9.37 -1.70 0.56
N LYS A 70 -10.25 -2.19 -0.31
CA LYS A 70 -11.14 -3.30 -0.03
C LYS A 70 -10.95 -4.36 -1.09
N THR A 71 -10.62 -5.56 -0.66
CA THR A 71 -10.43 -6.70 -1.57
C THR A 71 -11.77 -7.33 -1.90
N LEU A 72 -12.00 -7.54 -3.17
CA LEU A 72 -13.21 -8.15 -3.71
C LEU A 72 -12.85 -9.43 -4.45
N SER A 73 -13.83 -10.09 -5.05
CA SER A 73 -13.60 -11.29 -5.85
C SER A 73 -12.75 -10.98 -7.11
N ASP A 74 -12.14 -12.03 -7.67
CA ASP A 74 -11.42 -11.97 -8.95
C ASP A 74 -10.26 -10.97 -8.97
N ARG A 75 -9.50 -10.88 -7.85
CA ARG A 75 -8.36 -9.97 -7.69
C ARG A 75 -8.74 -8.50 -7.83
N ASN A 76 -10.03 -8.18 -7.70
CA ASN A 76 -10.50 -6.81 -7.77
C ASN A 76 -10.32 -6.13 -6.42
N MET A 77 -9.79 -4.92 -6.46
CA MET A 77 -9.61 -4.09 -5.26
C MET A 77 -10.15 -2.71 -5.55
N LYS A 78 -10.98 -2.21 -4.66
CA LYS A 78 -11.56 -0.87 -4.72
C LYS A 78 -11.16 -0.08 -3.48
N ILE A 79 -11.47 1.20 -3.47
CA ILE A 79 -11.14 2.07 -2.35
C ILE A 79 -12.39 2.64 -1.72
N ASN A 80 -12.36 2.70 -0.38
CA ASN A 80 -13.34 3.39 0.44
C ASN A 80 -12.68 4.58 1.11
N LEU A 81 -13.46 5.63 1.38
CA LEU A 81 -13.01 6.70 2.26
C LEU A 81 -12.79 6.11 3.67
N TYR A 82 -11.66 6.44 4.28
CA TYR A 82 -11.39 5.99 5.64
C TYR A 82 -12.39 6.59 6.62
N ASP A 83 -13.03 5.74 7.39
CA ASP A 83 -13.90 6.11 8.51
C ASP A 83 -13.71 5.07 9.61
N GLU A 84 -13.19 5.51 10.76
CA GLU A 84 -12.89 4.60 11.87
C GLU A 84 -14.13 3.85 12.39
N ASN A 85 -15.31 4.45 12.21
CA ASN A 85 -16.58 3.85 12.66
C ASN A 85 -17.07 2.74 11.74
N GLU A 86 -16.49 2.62 10.56
CA GLU A 86 -16.88 1.63 9.55
C GLU A 86 -15.85 0.52 9.37
N LEU A 87 -14.80 0.49 10.20
CA LEU A 87 -13.76 -0.52 10.08
C LEU A 87 -14.24 -1.89 10.58
N ILE A 88 -13.99 -2.92 9.78
CA ILE A 88 -14.22 -4.32 10.14
C ILE A 88 -12.94 -5.11 9.92
N LEU A 89 -12.72 -6.12 10.77
CA LEU A 89 -11.56 -6.97 10.68
C LEU A 89 -11.76 -8.03 9.60
N HIS A 90 -10.88 -8.04 8.58
CA HIS A 90 -10.86 -9.06 7.56
C HIS A 90 -10.30 -10.36 8.13
N LYS A 91 -10.72 -11.50 7.56
CA LYS A 91 -10.27 -12.83 8.02
C LYS A 91 -8.74 -13.02 8.00
N PHE A 92 -8.01 -12.24 7.20
CA PHE A 92 -6.55 -12.28 7.14
C PHE A 92 -5.85 -11.35 8.15
N GLY A 93 -6.61 -10.67 9.02
CA GLY A 93 -6.04 -9.90 10.12
C GLY A 93 -5.75 -8.43 9.86
N TYR A 94 -6.27 -7.86 8.78
CA TYR A 94 -6.20 -6.41 8.53
C TYR A 94 -7.62 -5.82 8.48
N TYR A 95 -7.72 -4.50 8.62
CA TYR A 95 -9.01 -3.82 8.61
C TYR A 95 -9.39 -3.35 7.22
N GLU A 96 -10.67 -3.46 6.90
CA GLU A 96 -11.30 -2.89 5.72
C GLU A 96 -12.51 -2.07 6.14
N SER A 97 -13.05 -1.25 5.22
CA SER A 97 -14.31 -0.56 5.46
C SER A 97 -15.49 -1.52 5.28
N SER A 98 -16.51 -1.38 6.11
CA SER A 98 -17.79 -2.06 5.92
C SER A 98 -18.68 -1.38 4.87
N SER A 99 -18.32 -0.18 4.41
CA SER A 99 -19.08 0.60 3.46
C SER A 99 -19.07 -0.03 2.06
N ASP A 100 -20.18 0.08 1.35
CA ASP A 100 -20.30 -0.26 -0.07
C ASP A 100 -20.15 0.97 -0.96
N ILE A 101 -19.79 2.12 -0.41
CA ILE A 101 -19.51 3.33 -1.16
C ILE A 101 -18.05 3.33 -1.59
N PHE A 102 -17.85 3.14 -2.89
CA PHE A 102 -16.52 3.13 -3.49
C PHE A 102 -16.26 4.43 -4.23
N TYR A 103 -14.99 4.84 -4.22
CA TYR A 103 -14.56 6.05 -4.91
C TYR A 103 -13.74 5.68 -6.14
N ASP A 104 -13.80 6.53 -7.15
CA ASP A 104 -13.03 6.35 -8.37
C ASP A 104 -11.54 6.55 -8.05
N GLU A 105 -10.74 5.54 -8.34
CA GLU A 105 -9.29 5.58 -8.09
C GLU A 105 -8.56 6.68 -8.87
N LYS A 106 -9.21 7.22 -9.89
CA LYS A 106 -8.68 8.34 -10.69
C LYS A 106 -8.53 9.64 -9.89
N ILE A 107 -9.21 9.75 -8.74
CA ILE A 107 -9.08 10.94 -7.89
C ILE A 107 -7.79 10.95 -7.07
N LEU A 108 -7.10 9.83 -6.97
CA LEU A 108 -5.93 9.70 -6.11
C LEU A 108 -4.74 10.50 -6.62
N ASP A 109 -4.13 11.27 -5.73
CA ASP A 109 -2.92 12.05 -5.97
C ASP A 109 -1.67 11.28 -5.52
N LEU A 110 -1.82 10.52 -4.46
CA LEU A 110 -0.73 9.75 -3.84
C LEU A 110 -1.25 8.36 -3.45
N ILE A 111 -0.47 7.35 -3.81
CA ILE A 111 -0.77 5.96 -3.46
C ILE A 111 0.45 5.40 -2.72
N ILE A 112 0.26 5.02 -1.47
CA ILE A 112 1.31 4.42 -0.65
C ILE A 112 1.06 2.91 -0.59
N VAL A 113 2.03 2.14 -1.02
CA VAL A 113 1.90 0.71 -1.30
C VAL A 113 2.77 -0.12 -0.36
N PRO A 114 2.22 -1.17 0.27
CA PRO A 114 3.01 -2.12 1.04
C PRO A 114 3.62 -3.19 0.14
N ALA A 115 4.61 -3.91 0.65
CA ALA A 115 5.11 -5.11 -0.01
C ALA A 115 5.79 -6.04 0.98
N VAL A 116 5.98 -7.28 0.56
CA VAL A 116 6.88 -8.22 1.23
C VAL A 116 8.33 -7.90 0.83
N ALA A 117 8.53 -7.51 -0.43
CA ALA A 117 9.85 -7.09 -0.92
C ALA A 117 9.72 -6.08 -2.06
N PHE A 118 10.73 -5.23 -2.16
CA PHE A 118 11.01 -4.41 -3.34
C PHE A 118 12.44 -4.65 -3.79
N ASP A 119 12.71 -4.44 -5.07
CA ASP A 119 14.08 -4.35 -5.58
C ASP A 119 14.37 -2.94 -6.10
N TYR A 120 15.63 -2.70 -6.50
CA TYR A 120 16.07 -1.37 -6.94
C TYR A 120 15.52 -0.96 -8.31
N THR A 121 14.91 -1.89 -9.05
CA THR A 121 14.23 -1.61 -10.31
C THR A 121 12.71 -1.47 -10.13
N LYS A 122 12.26 -1.35 -8.88
CA LYS A 122 10.86 -1.14 -8.50
C LYS A 122 9.94 -2.34 -8.75
N ASN A 123 10.52 -3.53 -8.86
CA ASN A 123 9.73 -4.76 -8.81
C ASN A 123 9.25 -5.01 -7.39
N ARG A 124 8.09 -5.63 -7.26
CA ARG A 124 7.43 -5.81 -5.99
C ARG A 124 6.98 -7.26 -5.80
N ILE A 125 7.15 -7.79 -4.58
CA ILE A 125 6.54 -9.05 -4.15
C ILE A 125 5.47 -8.71 -3.10
N GLY A 126 4.22 -9.10 -3.37
CA GLY A 126 3.11 -9.03 -2.42
C GLY A 126 2.88 -10.38 -1.74
N PHE A 127 1.68 -10.53 -1.18
CA PHE A 127 1.28 -11.78 -0.49
C PHE A 127 0.85 -12.91 -1.43
N GLY A 128 0.78 -12.64 -2.73
CA GLY A 128 0.43 -13.64 -3.75
C GLY A 128 -0.98 -13.53 -4.32
N GLY A 129 -1.82 -12.66 -3.76
CA GLY A 129 -3.20 -12.49 -4.24
C GLY A 129 -3.35 -11.67 -5.53
N GLY A 130 -2.32 -10.89 -5.89
CA GLY A 130 -2.32 -10.10 -7.12
C GLY A 130 -3.17 -8.82 -7.07
N TYR A 131 -3.69 -8.44 -5.91
CA TYR A 131 -4.60 -7.31 -5.77
C TYR A 131 -3.93 -5.97 -6.11
N TYR A 132 -2.77 -5.70 -5.54
CA TYR A 132 -2.04 -4.45 -5.80
C TYR A 132 -1.51 -4.40 -7.23
N ASP A 133 -1.01 -5.51 -7.75
CA ASP A 133 -0.49 -5.56 -9.11
C ASP A 133 -1.59 -5.25 -10.12
N THR A 134 -2.78 -5.82 -9.93
CA THR A 134 -3.95 -5.56 -10.76
C THR A 134 -4.40 -4.11 -10.64
N PHE A 135 -4.49 -3.59 -9.40
CA PHE A 135 -4.91 -2.22 -9.13
C PHE A 135 -3.95 -1.20 -9.75
N LEU A 136 -2.65 -1.37 -9.54
CA LEU A 136 -1.63 -0.46 -10.05
C LEU A 136 -1.54 -0.52 -11.58
N SER A 137 -1.69 -1.70 -12.17
CA SER A 137 -1.73 -1.85 -13.63
C SER A 137 -2.89 -1.07 -14.25
N ARG A 138 -4.04 -1.10 -13.60
CA ARG A 138 -5.24 -0.36 -14.04
C ARG A 138 -5.01 1.15 -14.01
N ILE A 139 -4.36 1.64 -12.96
CA ILE A 139 -4.01 3.06 -12.83
C ILE A 139 -3.03 3.48 -13.93
N LEU A 140 -2.02 2.69 -14.20
CA LEU A 140 -1.03 2.98 -15.24
C LEU A 140 -1.65 2.95 -16.64
N LEU A 141 -2.57 2.01 -16.91
CA LEU A 141 -3.30 1.95 -18.18
C LEU A 141 -4.20 3.17 -18.38
N ASN A 142 -4.91 3.59 -17.35
CA ASN A 142 -5.76 4.78 -17.41
C ASN A 142 -4.93 6.03 -17.71
N ASP A 143 -3.73 6.11 -17.18
CA ASP A 143 -2.80 7.20 -17.40
C ASP A 143 -2.36 7.28 -18.87
N GLN A 144 -2.09 6.14 -19.49
CA GLN A 144 -1.71 6.06 -20.91
C GLN A 144 -2.86 6.43 -21.84
N ASN A 145 -4.10 6.11 -21.47
CA ASN A 145 -5.27 6.27 -22.32
C ASN A 145 -5.93 7.65 -22.24
N ASN A 146 -5.70 8.41 -21.18
CA ASN A 146 -6.40 9.66 -20.92
C ASN A 146 -5.65 10.93 -21.32
N GLY A 147 -4.49 10.82 -21.97
CA GLY A 147 -3.80 11.94 -22.56
C GLY A 147 -3.11 12.90 -21.58
N LYS A 148 -2.66 14.02 -22.14
CA LYS A 148 -1.67 14.93 -21.54
C LYS A 148 -2.15 15.79 -20.37
N ASN A 149 -3.43 15.77 -20.02
CA ASN A 149 -4.02 16.74 -19.09
C ASN A 149 -4.29 16.20 -17.70
N ARG A 150 -3.76 15.02 -17.39
CA ARG A 150 -4.00 14.40 -16.12
C ARG A 150 -2.74 14.32 -15.29
N ASN A 151 -2.84 14.82 -14.07
CA ASN A 151 -1.77 14.61 -13.09
C ASN A 151 -1.71 13.12 -12.75
N LYS A 152 -0.57 12.52 -13.00
CA LYS A 152 -0.33 11.12 -12.61
C LYS A 152 -0.27 11.04 -11.10
N PRO A 153 -0.92 10.04 -10.47
CA PRO A 153 -0.71 9.82 -9.07
C PRO A 153 0.74 9.44 -8.80
N MET A 154 1.30 9.93 -7.72
CA MET A 154 2.58 9.46 -7.24
C MET A 154 2.38 8.14 -6.52
N ILE A 155 3.18 7.13 -6.86
CA ILE A 155 3.12 5.82 -6.23
C ILE A 155 4.41 5.63 -5.45
N ILE A 156 4.28 5.44 -4.13
CA ILE A 156 5.42 5.24 -3.24
C ILE A 156 5.27 3.91 -2.51
N GLY A 157 6.23 3.02 -2.71
CA GLY A 157 6.34 1.79 -1.93
C GLY A 157 7.08 2.03 -0.63
N VAL A 158 6.64 1.42 0.45
CA VAL A 158 7.30 1.51 1.75
C VAL A 158 7.62 0.11 2.27
N CYS A 159 8.79 -0.02 2.87
CA CYS A 159 9.24 -1.27 3.47
C CYS A 159 10.37 -1.01 4.46
N TYR A 160 10.68 -2.01 5.27
CA TYR A 160 11.89 -2.00 6.09
C TYR A 160 13.12 -2.28 5.21
N ASP A 161 14.29 -1.86 5.66
CA ASP A 161 15.53 -2.01 4.90
C ASP A 161 15.78 -3.44 4.41
N PHE A 162 15.51 -4.44 5.24
CA PHE A 162 15.74 -5.84 4.86
C PHE A 162 14.79 -6.35 3.76
N GLN A 163 13.72 -5.63 3.49
CA GLN A 163 12.75 -5.95 2.45
C GLN A 163 13.15 -5.35 1.09
N LEU A 164 14.14 -4.48 1.07
CA LEU A 164 14.71 -3.95 -0.17
C LEU A 164 15.87 -4.87 -0.58
N ILE A 165 15.68 -5.65 -1.62
CA ILE A 165 16.62 -6.67 -2.08
C ILE A 165 17.18 -6.32 -3.46
N ASP A 166 18.31 -6.94 -3.82
CA ASP A 166 19.00 -6.59 -5.06
C ASP A 166 18.21 -6.93 -6.31
N TYR A 167 17.52 -8.05 -6.28
CA TYR A 167 16.85 -8.56 -7.48
C TYR A 167 15.66 -9.44 -7.13
N ILE A 168 14.53 -9.17 -7.78
CA ILE A 168 13.35 -10.02 -7.73
C ILE A 168 13.27 -10.76 -9.06
N PRO A 169 13.31 -12.12 -9.06
CA PRO A 169 13.20 -12.88 -10.29
C PRO A 169 11.85 -12.63 -10.98
N SER A 170 11.89 -12.43 -12.30
CA SER A 170 10.65 -12.39 -13.06
C SER A 170 10.20 -13.81 -13.33
N GLU A 171 8.91 -14.05 -13.10
CA GLU A 171 8.30 -15.33 -13.40
C GLU A 171 7.41 -15.15 -14.63
N VAL A 172 7.54 -16.08 -15.56
CA VAL A 172 6.66 -16.13 -16.72
C VAL A 172 5.33 -16.77 -16.27
N HIS A 173 4.27 -16.04 -16.41
CA HIS A 173 2.93 -16.53 -16.10
C HIS A 173 2.27 -17.14 -17.33
#